data_53cec72945ae91ef41782c500b9d9c88
#
_entry.id   53cec72945ae91ef41782c500b9d9c88
#
_cell.length_a   1.000
_cell.length_b   1.000
_cell.length_c   1.000
_cell.angle_alpha   90.00
_cell.angle_beta   90.00
_cell.angle_gamma   90.00
#
_symmetry.space_group_name_H-M   'P 1'
#
loop_
_entity.id
_entity.type
_entity.pdbx_description
1 polymer ?
#
loop_
_entity_poly.entity_id
_entity_poly.type
_entity_poly.pdbx_seq_one_letter_code
_entity_poly.pdbx_strand_id
1 'polypeptide(L)'
;MPHPFPNDPGMRGFIALNDRYFPPGAIALEMADQRARYDAYCAALSAPLPADVTFYDIHIRAQDPGRLVRLRRYMPASIATPGVTILYMHGGGFIVGGLESHHDICAELARATGTELVSVDYRLAPEHVHPAHIDDTLAAYQHLLKFGRHVVAGGDSAGGNLAAALCLRCKSGAAPMPIGQFLIYPGLGGDDTQGSYVEMGDAPLLTTTEVRYYFDMRSGGANRLAATDPDLAPLRAHDFSGLPPAAIVSADIDPLRDDGRDYCDALTGAGVAAVWRNEPELLHGYLRARNMSALAGASFAWICDMAGRLARQEPLV
;
A
#
# COMPACT_ATOMS: atom_id res chain seq x y z
N MET A 1 -28.63 -2.39 6.70
CA MET A 1 -28.45 -1.31 7.71
C MET A 1 -27.84 -0.12 6.99
N PRO A 2 -28.15 1.15 7.32
CA PRO A 2 -27.42 2.26 6.70
C PRO A 2 -25.94 2.06 7.02
N HIS A 3 -25.08 2.18 6.00
CA HIS A 3 -23.63 2.09 6.18
C HIS A 3 -23.16 3.13 7.19
N PRO A 4 -22.22 2.81 8.07
CA PRO A 4 -21.67 3.78 9.00
C PRO A 4 -21.00 4.90 8.20
N PHE A 5 -21.58 6.08 8.29
CA PHE A 5 -20.99 7.28 7.71
C PHE A 5 -20.14 7.94 8.82
N PRO A 6 -18.91 8.37 8.55
CA PRO A 6 -18.04 8.90 9.61
C PRO A 6 -18.66 10.14 10.27
N ASN A 7 -18.47 10.27 11.59
CA ASN A 7 -18.84 11.49 12.32
C ASN A 7 -17.77 12.58 12.21
N ASP A 8 -16.51 12.19 11.97
CA ASP A 8 -15.40 13.12 11.81
C ASP A 8 -15.63 14.10 10.66
N PRO A 9 -15.60 15.42 10.92
CA PRO A 9 -15.86 16.43 9.89
C PRO A 9 -14.81 16.43 8.77
N GLY A 10 -13.54 16.10 9.09
CA GLY A 10 -12.46 16.00 8.12
C GLY A 10 -12.71 14.87 7.13
N MET A 11 -13.15 13.69 7.63
CA MET A 11 -13.51 12.56 6.77
C MET A 11 -14.72 12.84 5.91
N ARG A 12 -15.73 13.55 6.42
CA ARG A 12 -16.87 14.02 5.61
C ARG A 12 -16.43 14.98 4.50
N GLY A 13 -15.52 15.90 4.80
CA GLY A 13 -14.92 16.79 3.81
C GLY A 13 -14.14 16.03 2.75
N PHE A 14 -13.44 14.98 3.16
CA PHE A 14 -12.68 14.09 2.27
C PHE A 14 -13.61 13.34 1.30
N ILE A 15 -14.74 12.78 1.79
CA ILE A 15 -15.77 12.17 0.94
C ILE A 15 -16.30 13.17 -0.08
N ALA A 16 -16.70 14.35 0.38
CA ALA A 16 -17.27 15.38 -0.49
C ALA A 16 -16.27 15.86 -1.56
N LEU A 17 -14.96 15.84 -1.26
CA LEU A 17 -13.92 16.13 -2.24
C LEU A 17 -13.76 14.98 -3.23
N ASN A 18 -13.73 13.75 -2.76
CA ASN A 18 -13.65 12.56 -3.61
C ASN A 18 -14.79 12.53 -4.64
N ASP A 19 -16.03 12.79 -4.23
CA ASP A 19 -17.21 12.75 -5.10
C ASP A 19 -17.15 13.75 -6.26
N ARG A 20 -16.38 14.84 -6.11
CA ARG A 20 -16.16 15.81 -7.21
C ARG A 20 -15.29 15.24 -8.32
N TYR A 21 -14.35 14.35 -7.98
CA TYR A 21 -13.43 13.72 -8.93
C TYR A 21 -13.98 12.40 -9.47
N PHE A 22 -14.71 11.66 -8.63
CA PHE A 22 -15.23 10.33 -8.95
C PHE A 22 -16.76 10.30 -8.81
N PRO A 23 -17.49 10.86 -9.79
CA PRO A 23 -18.95 10.74 -9.80
C PRO A 23 -19.38 9.27 -10.00
N PRO A 24 -20.63 8.91 -9.68
CA PRO A 24 -21.13 7.57 -9.93
C PRO A 24 -20.83 7.06 -11.32
N GLY A 25 -20.28 5.86 -11.42
CA GLY A 25 -19.88 5.25 -12.69
C GLY A 25 -18.47 5.63 -13.17
N ALA A 26 -17.67 6.32 -12.37
CA ALA A 26 -16.30 6.71 -12.76
C ALA A 26 -15.42 5.51 -13.15
N ILE A 27 -15.64 4.32 -12.59
CA ILE A 27 -14.93 3.09 -12.95
C ILE A 27 -15.25 2.57 -14.38
N ALA A 28 -16.33 3.05 -14.99
CA ALA A 28 -16.69 2.70 -16.36
C ALA A 28 -16.08 3.65 -17.43
N LEU A 29 -15.34 4.68 -16.97
CA LEU A 29 -14.62 5.59 -17.88
C LEU A 29 -13.44 4.88 -18.53
N GLU A 30 -12.99 5.42 -19.67
CA GLU A 30 -11.74 5.00 -20.30
C GLU A 30 -10.56 5.13 -19.30
N MET A 31 -9.59 4.23 -19.38
CA MET A 31 -8.47 4.17 -18.42
C MET A 31 -7.69 5.48 -18.33
N ALA A 32 -7.50 6.17 -19.47
CA ALA A 32 -6.83 7.46 -19.50
C ALA A 32 -7.57 8.53 -18.67
N ASP A 33 -8.90 8.54 -18.72
CA ASP A 33 -9.74 9.46 -17.97
C ASP A 33 -9.75 9.12 -16.47
N GLN A 34 -9.77 7.83 -16.12
CA GLN A 34 -9.65 7.38 -14.73
C GLN A 34 -8.32 7.87 -14.12
N ARG A 35 -7.21 7.69 -14.84
CA ARG A 35 -5.87 8.15 -14.41
C ARG A 35 -5.80 9.66 -14.28
N ALA A 36 -6.27 10.40 -15.28
CA ALA A 36 -6.27 11.87 -15.23
C ALA A 36 -7.08 12.41 -14.04
N ARG A 37 -8.22 11.81 -13.72
CA ARG A 37 -9.03 12.17 -12.54
C ARG A 37 -8.32 11.85 -11.23
N TYR A 38 -7.69 10.68 -11.15
CA TYR A 38 -6.93 10.28 -9.97
C TYR A 38 -5.74 11.19 -9.74
N ASP A 39 -5.00 11.56 -10.79
CA ASP A 39 -3.87 12.49 -10.69
C ASP A 39 -4.32 13.88 -10.24
N ALA A 40 -5.42 14.39 -10.78
CA ALA A 40 -6.00 15.67 -10.37
C ALA A 40 -6.50 15.65 -8.91
N TYR A 41 -7.12 14.55 -8.49
CA TYR A 41 -7.54 14.32 -7.11
C TYR A 41 -6.34 14.29 -6.16
N CYS A 42 -5.29 13.54 -6.50
CA CYS A 42 -4.07 13.49 -5.70
C CYS A 42 -3.40 14.85 -5.59
N ALA A 43 -3.30 15.59 -6.69
CA ALA A 43 -2.71 16.93 -6.72
C ALA A 43 -3.50 17.92 -5.83
N ALA A 44 -4.82 17.82 -5.79
CA ALA A 44 -5.68 18.68 -4.95
C ALA A 44 -5.51 18.41 -3.44
N LEU A 45 -5.01 17.24 -3.07
CA LEU A 45 -4.83 16.80 -1.68
C LEU A 45 -3.35 16.80 -1.24
N SER A 46 -2.42 17.05 -2.17
CA SER A 46 -0.99 17.03 -1.88
C SER A 46 -0.60 18.15 -0.92
N ALA A 47 0.20 17.80 0.07
CA ALA A 47 0.82 18.76 0.99
C ALA A 47 2.15 19.30 0.45
N PRO A 48 2.59 20.48 0.89
CA PRO A 48 3.95 20.93 0.63
C PRO A 48 4.99 19.93 1.15
N LEU A 49 6.03 19.69 0.36
CA LEU A 49 7.09 18.78 0.75
C LEU A 49 7.90 19.32 1.95
N PRO A 50 8.34 18.45 2.85
CA PRO A 50 9.28 18.85 3.91
C PRO A 50 10.58 19.42 3.31
N ALA A 51 10.97 20.61 3.75
CA ALA A 51 12.16 21.31 3.24
C ALA A 51 13.49 20.58 3.54
N ASP A 52 13.48 19.68 4.50
CA ASP A 52 14.60 18.88 4.95
C ASP A 52 14.64 17.45 4.33
N VAL A 53 13.89 17.25 3.25
CA VAL A 53 13.93 16.01 2.46
C VAL A 53 14.30 16.35 1.01
N THR A 54 15.38 15.78 0.53
CA THR A 54 15.73 15.82 -0.89
C THR A 54 15.24 14.59 -1.62
N PHE A 55 14.94 14.72 -2.91
CA PHE A 55 14.52 13.57 -3.71
C PHE A 55 15.12 13.64 -5.13
N TYR A 56 15.24 12.47 -5.75
CA TYR A 56 15.65 12.35 -7.15
C TYR A 56 15.20 11.01 -7.73
N ASP A 57 14.98 11.00 -9.03
CA ASP A 57 14.58 9.81 -9.77
C ASP A 57 15.79 9.06 -10.31
N ILE A 58 15.73 7.74 -10.27
CA ILE A 58 16.68 6.83 -10.93
C ILE A 58 15.92 5.81 -11.77
N HIS A 59 16.59 5.25 -12.76
CA HIS A 59 16.08 4.16 -13.57
C HIS A 59 16.95 2.93 -13.33
N ILE A 60 16.33 1.83 -13.00
CA ILE A 60 17.02 0.55 -12.84
C ILE A 60 16.64 -0.38 -13.98
N ARG A 61 17.57 -1.24 -14.37
CA ARG A 61 17.30 -2.30 -15.35
C ARG A 61 16.78 -3.53 -14.62
N ALA A 62 15.56 -3.95 -14.93
CA ALA A 62 15.03 -5.24 -14.49
C ALA A 62 15.72 -6.39 -15.26
N GLN A 63 15.74 -7.58 -14.64
CA GLN A 63 16.47 -8.73 -15.24
C GLN A 63 15.81 -9.27 -16.51
N ASP A 64 14.50 -9.12 -16.67
CA ASP A 64 13.76 -9.61 -17.83
C ASP A 64 13.24 -8.47 -18.71
N PRO A 65 13.20 -8.65 -20.03
CA PRO A 65 14.21 -8.30 -21.01
C PRO A 65 14.30 -6.78 -21.18
N GLY A 66 15.40 -6.19 -20.67
CA GLY A 66 15.77 -4.81 -21.04
C GLY A 66 14.89 -3.69 -20.52
N ARG A 67 13.92 -3.99 -19.67
CA ARG A 67 12.94 -3.04 -19.10
C ARG A 67 13.60 -2.12 -18.07
N LEU A 68 13.23 -0.84 -18.11
CA LEU A 68 13.58 0.13 -17.08
C LEU A 68 12.40 0.29 -16.10
N VAL A 69 12.71 0.26 -14.81
CA VAL A 69 11.78 0.62 -13.73
C VAL A 69 12.25 1.94 -13.12
N ARG A 70 11.38 2.93 -13.08
CA ARG A 70 11.66 4.23 -12.44
C ARG A 70 11.44 4.12 -10.94
N LEU A 71 12.38 4.65 -10.17
CA LEU A 71 12.30 4.72 -8.72
C LEU A 71 12.52 6.16 -8.30
N ARG A 72 11.83 6.62 -7.25
CA ARG A 72 12.12 7.91 -6.61
C ARG A 72 12.68 7.68 -5.23
N ARG A 73 13.86 8.23 -4.99
CA ARG A 73 14.55 8.17 -3.70
C ARG A 73 14.27 9.46 -2.92
N TYR A 74 13.95 9.29 -1.64
CA TYR A 74 13.75 10.37 -0.67
C TYR A 74 14.80 10.26 0.41
N MET A 75 15.57 11.33 0.58
CA MET A 75 16.70 11.39 1.51
C MET A 75 16.41 12.47 2.58
N PRO A 76 16.03 12.08 3.82
CA PRO A 76 15.93 13.05 4.89
C PRO A 76 17.31 13.60 5.26
N ALA A 77 17.38 14.87 5.68
CA ALA A 77 18.62 15.52 6.07
C ALA A 77 19.31 14.84 7.26
N SER A 78 18.53 14.19 8.13
CA SER A 78 19.02 13.39 9.25
C SER A 78 18.65 11.93 9.05
N ILE A 79 19.65 11.06 8.88
CA ILE A 79 19.48 9.61 8.73
C ILE A 79 19.64 8.94 10.10
N ALA A 80 18.54 8.42 10.64
CA ALA A 80 18.51 7.67 11.90
C ALA A 80 18.91 6.19 11.74
N THR A 81 18.73 5.63 10.53
CA THR A 81 18.94 4.20 10.22
C THR A 81 19.89 4.03 9.03
N PRO A 82 21.20 4.28 9.19
CA PRO A 82 22.17 4.10 8.10
C PRO A 82 22.16 2.67 7.58
N GLY A 83 22.13 2.48 6.26
CA GLY A 83 22.10 1.16 5.63
C GLY A 83 20.71 0.53 5.52
N VAL A 84 19.67 1.15 6.09
CA VAL A 84 18.28 0.72 5.92
C VAL A 84 17.59 1.59 4.87
N THR A 85 16.66 0.99 4.12
CA THR A 85 15.80 1.67 3.15
C THR A 85 14.38 1.18 3.28
N ILE A 86 13.40 2.07 3.29
CA ILE A 86 11.99 1.72 3.12
C ILE A 86 11.72 1.62 1.62
N LEU A 87 11.25 0.47 1.16
CA LEU A 87 10.74 0.28 -0.21
C LEU A 87 9.23 0.44 -0.17
N TYR A 88 8.72 1.49 -0.81
CA TYR A 88 7.30 1.86 -0.77
C TYR A 88 6.62 1.60 -2.11
N MET A 89 5.53 0.85 -2.08
CA MET A 89 4.62 0.63 -3.19
C MET A 89 3.35 1.43 -2.96
N HIS A 90 2.97 2.25 -3.95
CA HIS A 90 1.80 3.10 -3.86
C HIS A 90 0.47 2.33 -4.04
N GLY A 91 -0.62 2.88 -3.47
CA GLY A 91 -1.98 2.43 -3.74
C GLY A 91 -2.52 2.89 -5.10
N GLY A 92 -3.75 2.50 -5.41
CA GLY A 92 -4.43 2.87 -6.66
C GLY A 92 -4.96 1.67 -7.45
N GLY A 93 -5.33 0.57 -6.78
CA GLY A 93 -5.99 -0.58 -7.39
C GLY A 93 -5.20 -1.26 -8.51
N PHE A 94 -3.89 -1.02 -8.59
CA PHE A 94 -2.98 -1.48 -9.65
C PHE A 94 -3.22 -0.85 -11.04
N ILE A 95 -4.16 0.10 -11.17
CA ILE A 95 -4.54 0.71 -12.45
C ILE A 95 -4.25 2.21 -12.52
N VAL A 96 -4.13 2.86 -11.37
CA VAL A 96 -3.84 4.30 -11.24
C VAL A 96 -2.73 4.54 -10.22
N GLY A 97 -2.23 5.76 -10.16
CA GLY A 97 -1.16 6.16 -9.25
C GLY A 97 0.23 6.05 -9.86
N GLY A 98 1.22 6.47 -9.08
CA GLY A 98 2.62 6.53 -9.48
C GLY A 98 3.42 7.36 -8.48
N LEU A 99 4.62 7.76 -8.85
CA LEU A 99 5.52 8.53 -7.98
C LEU A 99 4.93 9.86 -7.55
N GLU A 100 4.16 10.52 -8.43
CA GLU A 100 3.58 11.84 -8.13
C GLU A 100 2.40 11.75 -7.16
N SER A 101 1.59 10.71 -7.29
CA SER A 101 0.38 10.56 -6.46
C SER A 101 0.68 10.36 -4.96
N HIS A 102 1.86 9.85 -4.61
CA HIS A 102 2.29 9.59 -3.22
C HIS A 102 3.53 10.37 -2.82
N HIS A 103 3.86 11.42 -3.57
CA HIS A 103 5.11 12.16 -3.43
C HIS A 103 5.27 12.78 -2.04
N ASP A 104 4.27 13.48 -1.56
CA ASP A 104 4.24 14.11 -0.24
C ASP A 104 4.19 13.08 0.90
N ILE A 105 3.39 12.02 0.75
CA ILE A 105 3.30 10.91 1.72
C ILE A 105 4.66 10.25 1.91
N CYS A 106 5.35 9.92 0.80
CA CYS A 106 6.68 9.32 0.85
C CYS A 106 7.73 10.24 1.47
N ALA A 107 7.70 11.53 1.15
CA ALA A 107 8.62 12.51 1.72
C ALA A 107 8.39 12.69 3.24
N GLU A 108 7.14 12.80 3.68
CA GLU A 108 6.79 12.89 5.08
C GLU A 108 7.17 11.62 5.86
N LEU A 109 6.93 10.44 5.29
CA LEU A 109 7.30 9.16 5.88
C LEU A 109 8.83 9.03 6.02
N ALA A 110 9.59 9.37 4.98
CA ALA A 110 11.06 9.40 5.03
C ALA A 110 11.57 10.32 6.13
N ARG A 111 11.01 11.54 6.23
CA ARG A 111 11.35 12.51 7.27
C ARG A 111 11.04 11.98 8.67
N ALA A 112 9.81 11.50 8.87
CA ALA A 112 9.33 11.07 10.19
C ALA A 112 10.11 9.87 10.73
N THR A 113 10.51 8.95 9.86
CA THR A 113 11.30 7.76 10.24
C THR A 113 12.80 8.04 10.33
N GLY A 114 13.30 9.13 9.72
CA GLY A 114 14.73 9.34 9.52
C GLY A 114 15.37 8.25 8.67
N THR A 115 14.62 7.62 7.79
CA THR A 115 15.05 6.49 6.95
C THR A 115 14.95 6.87 5.48
N GLU A 116 15.97 6.51 4.69
CA GLU A 116 15.84 6.61 3.24
C GLU A 116 14.59 5.85 2.76
N LEU A 117 13.82 6.46 1.87
CA LEU A 117 12.66 5.81 1.26
C LEU A 117 12.84 5.78 -0.26
N VAL A 118 12.49 4.65 -0.86
CA VAL A 118 12.47 4.44 -2.30
C VAL A 118 11.06 4.03 -2.72
N SER A 119 10.40 4.87 -3.52
CA SER A 119 9.09 4.58 -4.11
C SER A 119 9.25 3.97 -5.50
N VAL A 120 8.42 2.97 -5.80
CA VAL A 120 8.49 2.21 -7.05
C VAL A 120 7.38 2.66 -7.99
N ASP A 121 7.77 3.03 -9.22
CA ASP A 121 6.86 3.29 -10.34
C ASP A 121 6.61 1.96 -11.07
N TYR A 122 5.85 1.07 -10.44
CA TYR A 122 5.56 -0.24 -10.99
C TYR A 122 4.54 -0.13 -12.14
N ARG A 123 4.62 -1.05 -13.10
CA ARG A 123 3.70 -1.10 -14.25
C ARG A 123 2.27 -1.27 -13.79
N LEU A 124 1.33 -0.67 -14.51
CA LEU A 124 -0.09 -0.68 -14.20
C LEU A 124 -0.87 -1.55 -15.17
N ALA A 125 -1.98 -2.12 -14.68
CA ALA A 125 -3.00 -2.76 -15.48
C ALA A 125 -3.90 -1.68 -16.10
N PRO A 126 -4.62 -1.99 -17.20
CA PRO A 126 -4.70 -3.28 -17.88
C PRO A 126 -3.55 -3.54 -18.87
N GLU A 127 -2.69 -2.55 -19.15
CA GLU A 127 -1.59 -2.69 -20.12
C GLU A 127 -0.60 -3.77 -19.70
N HIS A 128 -0.43 -3.92 -18.38
CA HIS A 128 0.45 -4.91 -17.78
C HIS A 128 -0.26 -5.61 -16.65
N VAL A 129 -0.78 -6.79 -16.93
CA VAL A 129 -1.44 -7.62 -15.91
C VAL A 129 -0.42 -8.34 -15.02
N HIS A 130 -0.90 -9.00 -13.99
CA HIS A 130 -0.09 -9.88 -13.14
C HIS A 130 0.74 -10.87 -13.98
N PRO A 131 2.03 -11.10 -13.66
CA PRO A 131 2.78 -10.68 -12.46
C PRO A 131 3.58 -9.37 -12.61
N ALA A 132 3.29 -8.52 -13.60
CA ALA A 132 4.09 -7.34 -13.91
C ALA A 132 4.40 -6.43 -12.73
N HIS A 133 3.42 -6.18 -11.86
CA HIS A 133 3.52 -5.29 -10.70
C HIS A 133 4.53 -5.82 -9.66
N ILE A 134 4.40 -7.10 -9.32
CA ILE A 134 5.29 -7.72 -8.33
C ILE A 134 6.69 -7.97 -8.90
N ASP A 135 6.82 -8.19 -10.21
CA ASP A 135 8.13 -8.32 -10.86
C ASP A 135 8.91 -7.00 -10.82
N ASP A 136 8.24 -5.85 -10.99
CA ASP A 136 8.86 -4.53 -10.86
C ASP A 136 9.25 -4.24 -9.41
N THR A 137 8.39 -4.61 -8.46
CA THR A 137 8.65 -4.51 -7.03
C THR A 137 9.88 -5.36 -6.64
N LEU A 138 9.94 -6.62 -7.08
CA LEU A 138 11.07 -7.50 -6.83
C LEU A 138 12.37 -6.98 -7.46
N ALA A 139 12.31 -6.42 -8.68
CA ALA A 139 13.47 -5.82 -9.32
C ALA A 139 14.01 -4.62 -8.53
N ALA A 140 13.13 -3.75 -8.01
CA ALA A 140 13.50 -2.64 -7.14
C ALA A 140 14.14 -3.14 -5.83
N TYR A 141 13.54 -4.13 -5.20
CA TYR A 141 14.07 -4.77 -3.99
C TYR A 141 15.48 -5.36 -4.22
N GLN A 142 15.62 -6.18 -5.26
CA GLN A 142 16.93 -6.79 -5.61
C GLN A 142 18.00 -5.73 -5.95
N HIS A 143 17.59 -4.59 -6.54
CA HIS A 143 18.50 -3.48 -6.78
C HIS A 143 19.04 -2.91 -5.45
N LEU A 144 18.21 -2.69 -4.46
CA LEU A 144 18.64 -2.19 -3.15
C LEU A 144 19.59 -3.16 -2.45
N LEU A 145 19.32 -4.46 -2.52
CA LEU A 145 20.18 -5.48 -1.95
C LEU A 145 21.60 -5.49 -2.53
N LYS A 146 21.77 -5.17 -3.83
CA LYS A 146 23.10 -5.05 -4.47
C LYS A 146 23.99 -3.97 -3.84
N PHE A 147 23.36 -2.97 -3.19
CA PHE A 147 24.06 -1.91 -2.46
C PHE A 147 24.15 -2.19 -0.95
N GLY A 148 23.93 -3.43 -0.52
CA GLY A 148 24.02 -3.85 0.88
C GLY A 148 22.94 -3.24 1.78
N ARG A 149 21.77 -2.86 1.21
CA ARG A 149 20.68 -2.29 1.99
C ARG A 149 19.87 -3.37 2.70
N HIS A 150 19.53 -3.11 3.95
CA HIS A 150 18.44 -3.79 4.62
C HIS A 150 17.13 -3.07 4.28
N VAL A 151 16.08 -3.81 3.98
CA VAL A 151 14.86 -3.22 3.43
C VAL A 151 13.65 -3.53 4.30
N VAL A 152 12.88 -2.47 4.63
CA VAL A 152 11.51 -2.59 5.13
C VAL A 152 10.58 -2.40 3.93
N ALA A 153 9.72 -3.39 3.67
CA ALA A 153 8.71 -3.30 2.60
C ALA A 153 7.44 -2.65 3.12
N GLY A 154 6.88 -1.69 2.40
CA GLY A 154 5.64 -1.05 2.84
C GLY A 154 4.83 -0.48 1.69
N GLY A 155 3.56 -0.22 1.96
CA GLY A 155 2.65 0.39 0.99
C GLY A 155 1.22 0.44 1.48
N ASP A 156 0.39 1.13 0.72
CA ASP A 156 -1.01 1.32 1.01
C ASP A 156 -1.91 0.62 -0.02
N SER A 157 -3.02 0.02 0.39
CA SER A 157 -4.01 -0.62 -0.48
C SER A 157 -3.36 -1.67 -1.40
N ALA A 158 -3.38 -1.48 -2.71
CA ALA A 158 -2.67 -2.28 -3.71
C ALA A 158 -1.16 -2.39 -3.41
N GLY A 159 -0.54 -1.31 -2.92
CA GLY A 159 0.85 -1.31 -2.50
C GLY A 159 1.11 -2.14 -1.25
N GLY A 160 0.17 -2.17 -0.31
CA GLY A 160 0.20 -3.08 0.83
C GLY A 160 0.14 -4.55 0.41
N ASN A 161 -0.66 -4.87 -0.61
CA ASN A 161 -0.63 -6.20 -1.22
C ASN A 161 0.76 -6.53 -1.80
N LEU A 162 1.36 -5.61 -2.57
CA LEU A 162 2.69 -5.83 -3.15
C LEU A 162 3.78 -6.00 -2.09
N ALA A 163 3.68 -5.32 -0.94
CA ALA A 163 4.61 -5.49 0.17
C ALA A 163 4.51 -6.90 0.79
N ALA A 164 3.29 -7.39 1.03
CA ALA A 164 3.06 -8.75 1.53
C ALA A 164 3.49 -9.82 0.50
N ALA A 165 3.12 -9.63 -0.78
CA ALA A 165 3.50 -10.52 -1.88
C ALA A 165 5.03 -10.59 -2.06
N LEU A 166 5.74 -9.45 -1.94
CA LEU A 166 7.21 -9.43 -1.97
C LEU A 166 7.82 -10.32 -0.87
N CYS A 167 7.30 -10.24 0.35
CA CYS A 167 7.77 -11.09 1.46
C CYS A 167 7.54 -12.58 1.17
N LEU A 168 6.40 -12.94 0.58
CA LEU A 168 6.08 -14.32 0.20
C LEU A 168 7.00 -14.81 -0.96
N ARG A 169 7.27 -13.97 -1.95
CA ARG A 169 8.25 -14.28 -3.00
C ARG A 169 9.67 -14.47 -2.46
N CYS A 170 10.08 -13.65 -1.48
CA CYS A 170 11.38 -13.83 -0.82
C CYS A 170 11.40 -15.16 -0.04
N LYS A 171 10.34 -15.52 0.66
CA LYS A 171 10.19 -16.83 1.32
C LYS A 171 10.31 -17.98 0.33
N SER A 172 9.82 -17.83 -0.89
CA SER A 172 9.96 -18.82 -1.96
C SER A 172 11.36 -18.84 -2.61
N GLY A 173 12.32 -18.08 -2.10
CA GLY A 173 13.72 -18.09 -2.54
C GLY A 173 14.08 -17.07 -3.63
N ALA A 174 13.20 -16.13 -3.97
CA ALA A 174 13.49 -15.12 -5.01
C ALA A 174 14.59 -14.12 -4.58
N ALA A 175 14.71 -13.85 -3.27
CA ALA A 175 15.71 -12.97 -2.67
C ALA A 175 15.78 -13.20 -1.14
N PRO A 176 16.80 -12.69 -0.42
CA PRO A 176 16.79 -12.60 1.03
C PRO A 176 15.54 -11.91 1.55
N MET A 177 15.10 -12.24 2.78
CA MET A 177 13.89 -11.68 3.40
C MET A 177 14.06 -10.20 3.74
N PRO A 178 13.05 -9.33 3.51
CA PRO A 178 12.99 -8.00 4.12
C PRO A 178 13.09 -8.06 5.65
N ILE A 179 13.60 -7.01 6.29
CA ILE A 179 13.72 -6.95 7.75
C ILE A 179 12.41 -6.60 8.47
N GLY A 180 11.39 -6.17 7.72
CA GLY A 180 10.06 -5.82 8.22
C GLY A 180 9.10 -5.50 7.10
N GLN A 181 7.81 -5.47 7.42
CA GLN A 181 6.75 -5.02 6.52
C GLN A 181 5.74 -4.15 7.23
N PHE A 182 5.24 -3.08 6.59
CA PHE A 182 4.10 -2.31 7.07
C PHE A 182 3.05 -2.15 5.98
N LEU A 183 1.81 -2.44 6.34
CA LEU A 183 0.70 -2.56 5.41
C LEU A 183 -0.42 -1.61 5.83
N ILE A 184 -0.81 -0.71 4.94
CA ILE A 184 -1.81 0.32 5.23
C ILE A 184 -3.08 -0.02 4.45
N TYR A 185 -4.18 -0.30 5.15
CA TYR A 185 -5.47 -0.78 4.62
C TYR A 185 -5.31 -1.71 3.41
N PRO A 186 -4.52 -2.80 3.55
CA PRO A 186 -4.11 -3.60 2.42
C PRO A 186 -5.25 -4.45 1.87
N GLY A 187 -5.32 -4.65 0.54
CA GLY A 187 -6.18 -5.65 -0.07
C GLY A 187 -5.42 -6.96 -0.27
N LEU A 188 -5.64 -7.96 0.57
CA LEU A 188 -4.82 -9.17 0.63
C LEU A 188 -5.52 -10.44 0.08
N GLY A 189 -6.71 -10.28 -0.49
CA GLY A 189 -7.42 -11.36 -1.14
C GLY A 189 -8.27 -12.23 -0.22
N GLY A 190 -8.88 -11.62 0.79
CA GLY A 190 -9.89 -12.22 1.64
C GLY A 190 -11.12 -12.72 0.87
N ASP A 191 -12.03 -13.36 1.57
CA ASP A 191 -13.29 -13.86 1.01
C ASP A 191 -14.28 -12.69 0.85
N ASP A 192 -14.51 -12.27 -0.38
CA ASP A 192 -15.36 -11.13 -0.71
C ASP A 192 -16.88 -11.42 -0.61
N THR A 193 -17.24 -12.56 -0.07
CA THR A 193 -18.65 -12.96 0.19
C THR A 193 -19.06 -12.82 1.66
N GLN A 194 -18.16 -12.39 2.55
CA GLN A 194 -18.41 -12.31 4.00
C GLN A 194 -17.66 -11.16 4.68
N GLY A 195 -17.87 -11.00 5.99
CA GLY A 195 -17.17 -10.02 6.83
C GLY A 195 -17.30 -8.59 6.32
N SER A 196 -16.22 -7.83 6.39
CA SER A 196 -16.20 -6.43 5.99
C SER A 196 -16.55 -6.20 4.52
N TYR A 197 -16.32 -7.16 3.65
CA TYR A 197 -16.73 -7.08 2.24
C TYR A 197 -18.26 -7.00 2.06
N VAL A 198 -19.02 -7.59 2.99
CA VAL A 198 -20.49 -7.49 3.01
C VAL A 198 -20.96 -6.34 3.90
N GLU A 199 -20.37 -6.20 5.08
CA GLU A 199 -20.75 -5.17 6.05
C GLU A 199 -20.49 -3.76 5.53
N MET A 200 -19.38 -3.56 4.83
CA MET A 200 -18.91 -2.28 4.27
C MET A 200 -18.92 -2.28 2.73
N GLY A 201 -19.74 -3.16 2.14
CA GLY A 201 -19.73 -3.41 0.69
C GLY A 201 -19.99 -2.20 -0.18
N ASP A 202 -20.75 -1.21 0.33
CA ASP A 202 -21.05 0.07 -0.33
C ASP A 202 -20.42 1.27 0.40
N ALA A 203 -19.30 1.06 1.12
CA ALA A 203 -18.62 2.13 1.83
C ALA A 203 -18.19 3.25 0.86
N PRO A 204 -18.17 4.53 1.32
CA PRO A 204 -17.62 5.61 0.52
C PRO A 204 -16.16 5.35 0.13
N LEU A 205 -15.70 5.88 -0.98
CA LEU A 205 -14.37 5.81 -1.59
C LEU A 205 -13.95 4.43 -2.13
N LEU A 206 -14.42 3.34 -1.55
CA LEU A 206 -14.15 2.00 -2.06
C LEU A 206 -15.32 1.07 -1.75
N THR A 207 -15.88 0.46 -2.77
CA THR A 207 -16.92 -0.55 -2.67
C THR A 207 -16.35 -1.95 -2.95
N THR A 208 -17.04 -3.00 -2.49
CA THR A 208 -16.68 -4.38 -2.85
C THR A 208 -16.75 -4.62 -4.36
N THR A 209 -17.66 -3.93 -5.06
CA THR A 209 -17.73 -3.99 -6.53
C THR A 209 -16.46 -3.42 -7.18
N GLU A 210 -15.93 -2.33 -6.66
CA GLU A 210 -14.67 -1.75 -7.15
C GLU A 210 -13.48 -2.64 -6.81
N VAL A 211 -13.45 -3.27 -5.64
CA VAL A 211 -12.40 -4.25 -5.30
C VAL A 211 -12.38 -5.40 -6.31
N ARG A 212 -13.56 -5.91 -6.70
CA ARG A 212 -13.66 -6.95 -7.75
C ARG A 212 -13.18 -6.45 -9.10
N TYR A 213 -13.57 -5.24 -9.48
CA TYR A 213 -13.11 -4.61 -10.72
C TYR A 213 -11.58 -4.49 -10.77
N TYR A 214 -10.94 -3.99 -9.72
CA TYR A 214 -9.48 -3.87 -9.65
C TYR A 214 -8.77 -5.22 -9.71
N PHE A 215 -9.34 -6.24 -9.06
CA PHE A 215 -8.80 -7.59 -9.15
C PHE A 215 -8.88 -8.15 -10.58
N ASP A 216 -10.03 -7.99 -11.26
CA ASP A 216 -10.21 -8.45 -12.63
C ASP A 216 -9.26 -7.74 -13.60
N MET A 217 -9.10 -6.43 -13.47
CA MET A 217 -8.15 -5.65 -14.27
C MET A 217 -6.71 -6.12 -14.05
N ARG A 218 -6.30 -6.31 -12.78
CA ARG A 218 -4.96 -6.77 -12.42
C ARG A 218 -4.66 -8.18 -12.91
N SER A 219 -5.62 -9.09 -12.76
CA SER A 219 -5.45 -10.52 -13.04
C SER A 219 -5.66 -10.92 -14.48
N GLY A 220 -6.15 -9.99 -15.33
CA GLY A 220 -6.56 -10.31 -16.69
C GLY A 220 -7.82 -11.19 -16.76
N GLY A 221 -8.72 -11.08 -15.78
CA GLY A 221 -9.99 -11.81 -15.72
C GLY A 221 -9.93 -13.18 -15.02
N ALA A 222 -8.88 -13.46 -14.23
CA ALA A 222 -8.85 -14.66 -13.39
C ALA A 222 -9.95 -14.62 -12.31
N ASN A 223 -10.56 -15.78 -12.05
CA ASN A 223 -11.58 -15.88 -11.00
C ASN A 223 -10.95 -15.58 -9.62
N ARG A 224 -11.43 -14.51 -8.95
CA ARG A 224 -10.91 -14.05 -7.67
C ARG A 224 -10.99 -15.13 -6.58
N LEU A 225 -12.10 -15.83 -6.45
CA LEU A 225 -12.29 -16.86 -5.42
C LEU A 225 -11.43 -18.11 -5.68
N ALA A 226 -11.08 -18.38 -6.93
CA ALA A 226 -10.21 -19.48 -7.32
C ALA A 226 -8.73 -19.09 -7.37
N ALA A 227 -8.39 -17.81 -7.18
CA ALA A 227 -7.01 -17.37 -7.17
C ALA A 227 -6.26 -17.96 -5.96
N THR A 228 -5.31 -18.84 -6.22
CA THR A 228 -4.45 -19.47 -5.20
C THR A 228 -3.04 -18.90 -5.21
N ASP A 229 -2.73 -18.01 -6.16
CA ASP A 229 -1.43 -17.36 -6.28
C ASP A 229 -1.25 -16.34 -5.15
N PRO A 230 -0.31 -16.55 -4.21
CA PRO A 230 -0.08 -15.63 -3.09
C PRO A 230 0.47 -14.27 -3.53
N ASP A 231 0.94 -14.13 -4.75
CA ASP A 231 1.32 -12.83 -5.31
C ASP A 231 0.09 -11.98 -5.69
N LEU A 232 -1.04 -12.61 -5.99
CA LEU A 232 -2.32 -11.94 -6.19
C LEU A 232 -3.08 -11.77 -4.87
N ALA A 233 -3.09 -12.80 -4.05
CA ALA A 233 -3.89 -12.91 -2.84
C ALA A 233 -3.03 -13.43 -1.68
N PRO A 234 -2.23 -12.58 -1.01
CA PRO A 234 -1.33 -12.98 0.07
C PRO A 234 -1.98 -13.80 1.18
N LEU A 235 -3.23 -13.55 1.53
CA LEU A 235 -3.99 -14.36 2.50
C LEU A 235 -4.21 -15.82 2.08
N ARG A 236 -4.01 -16.15 0.81
CA ARG A 236 -4.12 -17.51 0.28
C ARG A 236 -2.82 -18.31 0.38
N ALA A 237 -1.76 -17.74 0.94
CA ALA A 237 -0.53 -18.47 1.23
C ALA A 237 -0.79 -19.59 2.24
N HIS A 238 -0.13 -20.74 2.03
CA HIS A 238 -0.29 -21.91 2.91
C HIS A 238 0.60 -21.86 4.15
N ASP A 239 1.66 -21.05 4.14
CA ASP A 239 2.63 -20.98 5.21
C ASP A 239 3.16 -19.55 5.40
N PHE A 240 2.89 -18.96 6.57
CA PHE A 240 3.32 -17.64 6.99
C PHE A 240 4.56 -17.64 7.89
N SER A 241 5.09 -18.82 8.24
CA SER A 241 6.27 -18.94 9.10
C SER A 241 7.49 -18.27 8.48
N GLY A 242 8.35 -17.64 9.31
CA GLY A 242 9.59 -17.00 8.86
C GLY A 242 9.40 -15.76 7.98
N LEU A 243 8.18 -15.26 7.82
CA LEU A 243 7.93 -13.92 7.26
C LEU A 243 8.47 -12.84 8.21
N PRO A 244 8.77 -11.63 7.73
CA PRO A 244 9.35 -10.59 8.57
C PRO A 244 8.28 -9.98 9.51
N PRO A 245 8.69 -9.35 10.63
CA PRO A 245 7.78 -8.62 11.50
C PRO A 245 6.88 -7.67 10.74
N ALA A 246 5.60 -7.55 11.16
CA ALA A 246 4.59 -6.80 10.44
C ALA A 246 3.84 -5.79 11.30
N ALA A 247 3.67 -4.56 10.80
CA ALA A 247 2.74 -3.58 11.33
C ALA A 247 1.63 -3.34 10.31
N ILE A 248 0.38 -3.54 10.72
CA ILE A 248 -0.77 -3.50 9.82
C ILE A 248 -1.80 -2.54 10.38
N VAL A 249 -2.35 -1.68 9.53
CA VAL A 249 -3.45 -0.79 9.89
C VAL A 249 -4.59 -0.93 8.90
N SER A 250 -5.81 -1.05 9.40
CA SER A 250 -7.04 -1.06 8.60
C SER A 250 -7.87 0.18 8.87
N ALA A 251 -8.64 0.62 7.89
CA ALA A 251 -9.72 1.58 8.09
C ALA A 251 -10.99 0.84 8.51
N ASP A 252 -11.77 1.38 9.42
CA ASP A 252 -12.96 0.71 9.94
C ASP A 252 -14.11 0.66 8.93
N ILE A 253 -14.29 1.75 8.17
CA ILE A 253 -15.32 1.87 7.14
C ILE A 253 -14.69 1.51 5.78
N ASP A 254 -14.38 0.23 5.59
CA ASP A 254 -13.61 -0.25 4.43
C ASP A 254 -13.95 -1.74 4.17
N PRO A 255 -14.30 -2.14 2.95
CA PRO A 255 -14.46 -3.56 2.63
C PRO A 255 -13.19 -4.40 2.86
N LEU A 256 -11.99 -3.79 2.83
CA LEU A 256 -10.71 -4.45 3.06
C LEU A 256 -10.31 -4.52 4.55
N ARG A 257 -11.16 -4.03 5.48
CA ARG A 257 -10.84 -3.97 6.92
C ARG A 257 -10.34 -5.30 7.46
N ASP A 258 -11.06 -6.37 7.17
CA ASP A 258 -10.80 -7.69 7.74
C ASP A 258 -9.56 -8.36 7.13
N ASP A 259 -9.15 -8.01 5.91
CA ASP A 259 -7.92 -8.52 5.29
C ASP A 259 -6.68 -8.24 6.18
N GLY A 260 -6.62 -7.04 6.76
CA GLY A 260 -5.51 -6.67 7.65
C GLY A 260 -5.50 -7.47 8.95
N ARG A 261 -6.67 -7.69 9.57
CA ARG A 261 -6.83 -8.51 10.78
C ARG A 261 -6.42 -9.96 10.49
N ASP A 262 -6.99 -10.55 9.46
CA ASP A 262 -6.81 -11.95 9.13
C ASP A 262 -5.35 -12.26 8.76
N TYR A 263 -4.65 -11.30 8.12
CA TYR A 263 -3.22 -11.42 7.84
C TYR A 263 -2.37 -11.34 9.12
N CYS A 264 -2.73 -10.43 10.05
CA CYS A 264 -2.08 -10.38 11.37
C CYS A 264 -2.26 -11.68 12.14
N ASP A 265 -3.48 -12.23 12.14
CA ASP A 265 -3.80 -13.50 12.82
C ASP A 265 -3.02 -14.67 12.18
N ALA A 266 -2.91 -14.72 10.86
CA ALA A 266 -2.12 -15.71 10.15
C ALA A 266 -0.61 -15.64 10.49
N LEU A 267 -0.05 -14.42 10.56
CA LEU A 267 1.34 -14.18 10.93
C LEU A 267 1.61 -14.59 12.38
N THR A 268 0.79 -14.14 13.32
CA THR A 268 0.95 -14.44 14.75
C THR A 268 0.75 -15.92 15.04
N GLY A 269 -0.23 -16.56 14.39
CA GLY A 269 -0.45 -18.02 14.43
C GLY A 269 0.75 -18.82 13.90
N ALA A 270 1.55 -18.25 13.02
CA ALA A 270 2.79 -18.84 12.50
C ALA A 270 4.05 -18.43 13.31
N GLY A 271 3.90 -17.75 14.44
CA GLY A 271 4.99 -17.34 15.32
C GLY A 271 5.75 -16.09 14.83
N VAL A 272 5.19 -15.33 13.91
CA VAL A 272 5.75 -14.05 13.43
C VAL A 272 5.25 -12.90 14.27
N ALA A 273 6.13 -12.00 14.69
CA ALA A 273 5.74 -10.78 15.41
C ALA A 273 4.91 -9.87 14.50
N ALA A 274 3.65 -9.64 14.84
CA ALA A 274 2.79 -8.75 14.08
C ALA A 274 1.85 -7.97 15.01
N VAL A 275 1.52 -6.75 14.61
CA VAL A 275 0.53 -5.90 15.26
C VAL A 275 -0.48 -5.43 14.22
N TRP A 276 -1.75 -5.41 14.63
CA TRP A 276 -2.83 -4.87 13.82
C TRP A 276 -3.58 -3.79 14.58
N ARG A 277 -3.93 -2.72 13.88
CA ARG A 277 -4.73 -1.62 14.39
C ARG A 277 -5.87 -1.33 13.44
N ASN A 278 -7.11 -1.31 13.95
CA ASN A 278 -8.27 -0.80 13.24
C ASN A 278 -8.48 0.66 13.59
N GLU A 279 -8.67 1.51 12.59
CA GLU A 279 -8.85 2.95 12.79
C GLU A 279 -10.33 3.33 12.70
N PRO A 280 -10.99 3.59 13.85
CA PRO A 280 -12.40 3.95 13.87
C PRO A 280 -12.68 5.21 13.02
N GLU A 281 -13.83 5.21 12.34
CA GLU A 281 -14.31 6.31 11.51
C GLU A 281 -13.45 6.65 10.27
N LEU A 282 -12.31 5.96 10.06
CA LEU A 282 -11.51 6.15 8.86
C LEU A 282 -12.02 5.29 7.70
N LEU A 283 -11.80 5.79 6.50
CA LEU A 283 -12.22 5.22 5.22
C LEU A 283 -11.02 4.76 4.41
N HIS A 284 -11.23 3.90 3.41
CA HIS A 284 -10.18 3.54 2.48
C HIS A 284 -9.49 4.78 1.88
N GLY A 285 -8.16 4.77 1.77
CA GLY A 285 -7.39 5.89 1.21
C GLY A 285 -7.23 7.11 2.11
N TYR A 286 -7.57 7.01 3.40
CA TYR A 286 -7.53 8.13 4.36
C TYR A 286 -6.15 8.79 4.55
N LEU A 287 -5.07 8.17 4.10
CA LEU A 287 -3.74 8.81 4.10
C LEU A 287 -3.74 10.18 3.44
N ARG A 288 -4.58 10.36 2.42
CA ARG A 288 -4.74 11.66 1.74
C ARG A 288 -5.45 12.70 2.58
N ALA A 289 -6.25 12.25 3.56
CA ALA A 289 -6.97 13.11 4.50
C ALA A 289 -6.15 13.44 5.77
N ARG A 290 -4.88 13.03 5.87
CA ARG A 290 -4.06 13.21 7.09
C ARG A 290 -3.91 14.67 7.56
N ASN A 291 -4.10 15.62 6.63
CA ASN A 291 -4.10 17.07 6.92
C ASN A 291 -5.52 17.65 7.05
N MET A 292 -6.58 16.84 6.86
CA MET A 292 -7.97 17.25 6.93
C MET A 292 -8.65 16.71 8.18
N SER A 293 -8.26 15.53 8.64
CA SER A 293 -8.82 14.83 9.81
C SER A 293 -7.72 14.58 10.85
N ALA A 294 -8.01 14.95 12.10
CA ALA A 294 -7.10 14.67 13.20
C ALA A 294 -6.92 13.16 13.43
N LEU A 295 -7.97 12.36 13.17
CA LEU A 295 -7.89 10.90 13.27
C LEU A 295 -6.95 10.33 12.20
N ALA A 296 -7.09 10.77 10.94
CA ALA A 296 -6.19 10.35 9.86
C ALA A 296 -4.74 10.80 10.10
N GLY A 297 -4.53 12.01 10.65
CA GLY A 297 -3.21 12.49 11.05
C GLY A 297 -2.59 11.67 12.17
N ALA A 298 -3.36 11.30 13.18
CA ALA A 298 -2.91 10.44 14.28
C ALA A 298 -2.57 9.02 13.80
N SER A 299 -3.38 8.47 12.88
CA SER A 299 -3.07 7.19 12.26
C SER A 299 -1.78 7.24 11.44
N PHE A 300 -1.57 8.31 10.65
CA PHE A 300 -0.33 8.47 9.90
C PHE A 300 0.91 8.58 10.81
N ALA A 301 0.79 9.26 11.95
CA ALA A 301 1.86 9.32 12.94
C ALA A 301 2.19 7.93 13.52
N TRP A 302 1.17 7.10 13.78
CA TRP A 302 1.38 5.71 14.21
C TRP A 302 2.06 4.87 13.12
N ILE A 303 1.66 5.02 11.86
CA ILE A 303 2.31 4.34 10.73
C ILE A 303 3.79 4.71 10.65
N CYS A 304 4.12 5.99 10.79
CA CYS A 304 5.50 6.47 10.81
C CYS A 304 6.32 5.87 11.98
N ASP A 305 5.72 5.79 13.19
CA ASP A 305 6.39 5.16 14.33
C ASP A 305 6.66 3.67 14.07
N MET A 306 5.66 2.92 13.59
CA MET A 306 5.82 1.50 13.28
C MET A 306 6.85 1.24 12.18
N ALA A 307 6.81 2.00 11.10
CA ALA A 307 7.80 1.91 10.03
C ALA A 307 9.22 2.23 10.53
N GLY A 308 9.35 3.23 11.42
CA GLY A 308 10.60 3.57 12.09
C GLY A 308 11.10 2.45 13.02
N ARG A 309 10.23 1.85 13.82
CA ARG A 309 10.57 0.70 14.69
C ARG A 309 11.04 -0.50 13.87
N LEU A 310 10.35 -0.83 12.77
CA LEU A 310 10.79 -1.87 11.84
C LEU A 310 12.18 -1.58 11.27
N ALA A 311 12.43 -0.32 10.86
CA ALA A 311 13.74 0.08 10.35
C ALA A 311 14.86 0.00 11.39
N ARG A 312 14.56 0.25 12.65
CA ARG A 312 15.51 0.12 13.78
C ARG A 312 15.53 -1.30 14.39
N GLN A 313 14.71 -2.21 13.87
CA GLN A 313 14.52 -3.57 14.38
C GLN A 313 14.11 -3.58 15.87
N GLU A 314 13.27 -2.65 16.27
CA GLU A 314 12.71 -2.51 17.62
C GLU A 314 11.40 -3.30 17.74
N PRO A 315 10.99 -3.68 18.96
CA PRO A 315 9.67 -4.29 19.19
C PRO A 315 8.53 -3.40 18.69
N LEU A 316 7.47 -4.00 18.15
CA LEU A 316 6.28 -3.30 17.66
C LEU A 316 5.27 -2.95 18.77
N VAL A 317 5.53 -3.34 20.00
CA VAL A 317 4.72 -3.10 21.20
C VAL A 317 5.47 -2.22 22.18
#